data_7938a90ed4358338020a60581becb308
#
_entry.id   7938a90ed4358338020a60581becb308
#
_cell.length_a   1.000
_cell.length_b   1.000
_cell.length_c   1.000
_cell.angle_alpha   90.00
_cell.angle_beta   90.00
_cell.angle_gamma   90.00
#
_symmetry.space_group_name_H-M   'P 1'
#
loop_
_entity.id
_entity.type
_entity.pdbx_description
1 polymer ?
#
loop_
_entity_poly.entity_id
_entity_poly.type
_entity_poly.pdbx_seq_one_letter_code
_entity_poly.pdbx_strand_id
1 'polypeptide(L)'
;GVRTAVKDSIGSVTPTSTTTFTNKRITARVDSTTSSATPSINTDNVDTYKLTAQALDITSFTTNLTGTPTDDQILHIVIIGTGARAITWGSSFEASTVALPTTTVSTDRLDVYFIFNTATSKWRCGGVW
;
A
#
# COMPACT_ATOMS: atom_id res chain seq x y z
N GLY A 1 20.90 11.25 35.30
CA GLY A 1 20.47 12.42 36.02
C GLY A 1 18.99 12.70 35.88
N VAL A 2 18.57 13.78 36.52
CA VAL A 2 17.16 14.20 36.52
C VAL A 2 16.63 14.44 35.09
N ARG A 3 17.44 14.99 34.22
CA ARG A 3 17.04 15.24 32.83
C ARG A 3 16.73 13.99 32.05
N THR A 4 17.51 12.96 32.24
CA THR A 4 17.27 11.67 31.58
C THR A 4 15.95 11.06 32.05
N ALA A 5 15.70 11.06 33.35
CA ALA A 5 14.45 10.55 33.91
C ALA A 5 13.23 11.33 33.41
N VAL A 6 13.30 12.65 33.35
CA VAL A 6 12.21 13.46 32.81
C VAL A 6 12.01 13.22 31.33
N LYS A 7 13.07 13.11 30.56
CA LYS A 7 12.98 12.80 29.10
C LYS A 7 12.31 11.45 28.88
N ASP A 8 12.68 10.45 29.62
CA ASP A 8 12.12 9.09 29.48
C ASP A 8 10.65 9.06 29.89
N SER A 9 10.24 9.86 30.87
CA SER A 9 8.84 9.90 31.32
C SER A 9 7.91 10.65 30.40
N ILE A 10 8.41 11.54 29.50
CA ILE A 10 7.55 12.34 28.61
C ILE A 10 7.32 11.71 27.26
N GLY A 11 7.75 10.56 26.95
CA GLY A 11 7.33 10.05 25.68
C GLY A 11 8.26 9.12 24.96
N SER A 12 9.14 8.48 25.64
CA SER A 12 9.90 7.38 25.07
C SER A 12 8.99 6.20 24.83
N VAL A 13 8.61 6.00 23.58
CA VAL A 13 7.94 4.80 23.11
C VAL A 13 8.99 3.90 22.50
N THR A 14 9.15 2.72 23.07
CA THR A 14 10.07 1.71 22.54
C THR A 14 9.31 0.72 21.64
N PRO A 15 10.00 -0.08 20.82
CA PRO A 15 9.34 -1.09 19.99
C PRO A 15 8.51 -2.12 20.80
N THR A 16 8.80 -2.31 22.08
CA THR A 16 8.10 -3.25 22.96
C THR A 16 7.14 -2.57 23.93
N SER A 17 6.96 -1.28 23.82
CA SER A 17 6.08 -0.50 24.68
C SER A 17 4.61 -0.85 24.42
N THR A 18 3.83 -0.98 25.50
CA THR A 18 2.38 -1.23 25.44
C THR A 18 1.56 0.06 25.63
N THR A 19 2.18 1.20 25.38
CA THR A 19 1.55 2.51 25.55
C THR A 19 0.35 2.68 24.64
N THR A 20 -0.78 3.09 25.20
CA THR A 20 -1.97 3.43 24.44
C THR A 20 -1.90 4.91 24.02
N PHE A 21 -2.09 5.17 22.73
CA PHE A 21 -2.21 6.53 22.19
C PHE A 21 -3.68 6.89 22.04
N THR A 22 -4.06 8.05 22.55
CA THR A 22 -5.40 8.62 22.38
C THR A 22 -5.32 9.91 21.57
N ASN A 23 -6.38 10.20 20.82
CA ASN A 23 -6.45 11.41 19.98
C ASN A 23 -5.28 11.55 19.00
N LYS A 24 -4.78 10.45 18.47
CA LYS A 24 -3.69 10.42 17.49
C LYS A 24 -4.23 10.08 16.11
N ARG A 25 -3.61 10.67 15.10
CA ARG A 25 -3.85 10.33 13.70
C ARG A 25 -2.65 9.54 13.19
N ILE A 26 -2.92 8.44 12.53
CA ILE A 26 -1.91 7.74 11.74
C ILE A 26 -1.98 8.31 10.32
N THR A 27 -0.88 8.88 9.85
CA THR A 27 -0.79 9.39 8.47
C THR A 27 -0.15 8.31 7.61
N ALA A 28 -0.84 7.91 6.54
CA ALA A 28 -0.31 6.96 5.57
C ALA A 28 0.93 7.53 4.88
N ARG A 29 1.91 6.68 4.66
CA ARG A 29 3.08 7.02 3.85
C ARG A 29 2.70 6.86 2.38
N VAL A 30 2.68 7.96 1.65
CA VAL A 30 2.17 8.01 0.27
C VAL A 30 3.33 8.24 -0.69
N ASP A 31 3.39 7.40 -1.73
CA ASP A 31 4.22 7.63 -2.91
C ASP A 31 3.34 7.73 -4.15
N SER A 32 3.80 8.41 -5.18
CA SER A 32 3.02 8.61 -6.40
C SER A 32 3.90 8.71 -7.63
N THR A 33 3.34 8.28 -8.75
CA THR A 33 3.90 8.43 -10.09
C THR A 33 2.77 8.85 -11.03
N THR A 34 3.09 9.64 -12.05
CA THR A 34 2.06 10.07 -13.00
C THR A 34 1.50 8.89 -13.78
N SER A 35 2.37 8.09 -14.38
CA SER A 35 1.99 6.92 -15.17
C SER A 35 3.15 5.94 -15.25
N SER A 36 2.85 4.65 -15.18
CA SER A 36 3.85 3.58 -15.33
C SER A 36 3.19 2.28 -15.75
N ALA A 37 3.80 1.56 -16.68
CA ALA A 37 3.40 0.21 -17.04
C ALA A 37 3.86 -0.84 -16.01
N THR A 38 4.92 -0.53 -15.26
CA THR A 38 5.51 -1.40 -14.20
C THR A 38 5.83 -0.56 -12.97
N PRO A 39 4.83 -0.15 -12.20
CA PRO A 39 5.04 0.74 -11.06
C PRO A 39 6.07 0.18 -10.06
N SER A 40 6.94 1.05 -9.56
CA SER A 40 7.92 0.72 -8.54
C SER A 40 7.35 1.04 -7.16
N ILE A 41 7.14 0.01 -6.37
CA ILE A 41 6.56 0.13 -5.02
C ILE A 41 7.48 -0.60 -4.04
N ASN A 42 7.97 0.12 -3.03
CA ASN A 42 8.63 -0.49 -1.88
C ASN A 42 7.69 -0.51 -0.69
N THR A 43 7.15 -1.68 -0.38
CA THR A 43 6.15 -1.85 0.68
C THR A 43 6.70 -1.64 2.09
N ASP A 44 8.01 -1.55 2.26
CA ASP A 44 8.62 -1.19 3.54
C ASP A 44 8.50 0.32 3.83
N ASN A 45 8.30 1.14 2.79
CA ASN A 45 8.28 2.60 2.87
C ASN A 45 6.94 3.23 2.48
N VAL A 46 6.04 2.46 1.89
CA VAL A 46 4.80 2.97 1.27
C VAL A 46 3.60 2.20 1.79
N ASP A 47 2.61 2.93 2.27
CA ASP A 47 1.31 2.39 2.68
C ASP A 47 0.25 2.59 1.57
N THR A 48 0.34 3.73 0.86
CA THR A 48 -0.53 4.07 -0.26
C THR A 48 0.32 4.49 -1.46
N TYR A 49 0.11 3.83 -2.58
CA TYR A 49 0.76 4.17 -3.85
C TYR A 49 -0.27 4.69 -4.85
N LYS A 50 0.05 5.80 -5.54
CA LYS A 50 -0.87 6.45 -6.48
C LYS A 50 -0.28 6.56 -7.87
N LEU A 51 -1.07 6.17 -8.87
CA LEU A 51 -0.91 6.55 -10.27
C LEU A 51 -1.89 7.68 -10.54
N THR A 52 -1.39 8.89 -10.84
CA THR A 52 -2.20 10.11 -10.82
C THR A 52 -2.79 10.48 -12.19
N ALA A 53 -2.22 9.95 -13.26
CA ALA A 53 -2.73 10.12 -14.63
C ALA A 53 -2.27 8.94 -15.50
N GLN A 54 -2.73 7.74 -15.18
CA GLN A 54 -2.29 6.52 -15.86
C GLN A 54 -2.72 6.52 -17.31
N ALA A 55 -1.74 6.56 -18.22
CA ALA A 55 -1.94 6.64 -19.66
C ALA A 55 -1.54 5.35 -20.40
N LEU A 56 -1.00 4.36 -19.70
CA LEU A 56 -0.50 3.11 -20.24
C LEU A 56 -1.25 1.93 -19.65
N ASP A 57 -1.31 0.81 -20.38
CA ASP A 57 -1.67 -0.45 -19.76
C ASP A 57 -0.64 -0.82 -18.70
N ILE A 58 -1.11 -1.33 -17.55
CA ILE A 58 -0.24 -1.81 -16.50
C ILE A 58 0.07 -3.27 -16.81
N THR A 59 1.32 -3.52 -17.18
CA THR A 59 1.77 -4.86 -17.57
C THR A 59 2.17 -5.72 -16.39
N SER A 60 2.56 -5.11 -15.28
CA SER A 60 2.84 -5.82 -14.04
C SER A 60 2.97 -4.86 -12.84
N PHE A 61 2.30 -5.18 -11.74
CA PHE A 61 2.60 -4.60 -10.43
C PHE A 61 3.66 -5.41 -9.66
N THR A 62 4.04 -6.58 -10.15
CA THR A 62 5.01 -7.47 -9.48
C THR A 62 6.46 -7.16 -9.86
N THR A 63 6.72 -6.75 -11.11
CA THR A 63 8.08 -6.63 -11.66
C THR A 63 8.98 -5.73 -10.83
N ASN A 64 8.49 -4.58 -10.37
CA ASN A 64 9.24 -3.61 -9.60
C ASN A 64 8.70 -3.45 -8.16
N LEU A 65 8.03 -4.48 -7.67
CA LEU A 65 7.56 -4.55 -6.28
C LEU A 65 8.70 -5.06 -5.39
N THR A 66 8.99 -4.31 -4.33
CA THR A 66 10.02 -4.65 -3.35
C THR A 66 9.48 -4.52 -1.93
N GLY A 67 10.28 -4.93 -0.96
CA GLY A 67 9.96 -4.88 0.45
C GLY A 67 9.82 -6.26 1.06
N THR A 68 9.77 -6.28 2.39
CA THR A 68 9.63 -7.47 3.22
C THR A 68 8.37 -7.32 4.09
N PRO A 69 7.18 -7.49 3.51
CA PRO A 69 5.94 -7.26 4.23
C PRO A 69 5.73 -8.26 5.37
N THR A 70 5.04 -7.79 6.40
CA THR A 70 4.59 -8.62 7.51
C THR A 70 3.16 -9.11 7.27
N ASP A 71 2.79 -10.18 7.98
CA ASP A 71 1.43 -10.71 7.90
C ASP A 71 0.41 -9.63 8.27
N ASP A 72 -0.70 -9.59 7.53
CA ASP A 72 -1.79 -8.62 7.70
C ASP A 72 -1.40 -7.14 7.41
N GLN A 73 -0.22 -6.88 6.87
CA GLN A 73 0.14 -5.53 6.43
C GLN A 73 -0.79 -5.06 5.31
N ILE A 74 -1.17 -3.79 5.33
CA ILE A 74 -2.06 -3.19 4.33
C ILE A 74 -1.25 -2.47 3.26
N LEU A 75 -1.66 -2.65 2.00
CA LEU A 75 -1.21 -1.86 0.86
C LEU A 75 -2.44 -1.32 0.12
N HIS A 76 -2.51 0.00 -0.02
CA HIS A 76 -3.56 0.67 -0.76
C HIS A 76 -3.00 1.20 -2.09
N ILE A 77 -3.59 0.81 -3.20
CA ILE A 77 -3.23 1.30 -4.54
C ILE A 77 -4.37 2.13 -5.10
N VAL A 78 -4.03 3.33 -5.54
CA VAL A 78 -4.95 4.29 -6.17
C VAL A 78 -4.54 4.48 -7.61
N ILE A 79 -5.50 4.34 -8.53
CA ILE A 79 -5.26 4.57 -9.96
C ILE A 79 -6.30 5.56 -10.48
N ILE A 80 -5.81 6.68 -11.01
CA ILE A 80 -6.60 7.63 -11.77
C ILE A 80 -6.05 7.60 -13.20
N GLY A 81 -6.88 7.21 -14.15
CA GLY A 81 -6.46 7.08 -15.54
C GLY A 81 -6.74 8.34 -16.37
N THR A 82 -6.15 8.39 -17.55
CA THR A 82 -6.53 9.32 -18.62
C THR A 82 -7.51 8.69 -19.60
N GLY A 83 -7.77 7.41 -19.45
CA GLY A 83 -8.69 6.57 -20.21
C GLY A 83 -8.67 5.17 -19.62
N ALA A 84 -9.53 4.29 -20.14
CA ALA A 84 -9.55 2.90 -19.71
C ALA A 84 -8.24 2.19 -20.13
N ARG A 85 -7.62 1.48 -19.17
CA ARG A 85 -6.37 0.74 -19.37
C ARG A 85 -6.47 -0.64 -18.74
N ALA A 86 -5.83 -1.62 -19.36
CA ALA A 86 -5.74 -2.96 -18.80
C ALA A 86 -4.79 -2.97 -17.57
N ILE A 87 -5.10 -3.85 -16.63
CA ILE A 87 -4.27 -4.07 -15.44
C ILE A 87 -3.88 -5.54 -15.37
N THR A 88 -2.58 -5.80 -15.32
CA THR A 88 -2.00 -7.09 -14.96
C THR A 88 -1.26 -6.95 -13.63
N TRP A 89 -1.73 -7.68 -12.62
CA TRP A 89 -1.15 -7.57 -11.27
C TRP A 89 0.15 -8.35 -11.13
N GLY A 90 0.21 -9.54 -11.70
CA GLY A 90 1.35 -10.43 -11.58
C GLY A 90 1.26 -11.35 -10.38
N SER A 91 2.31 -12.15 -10.17
CA SER A 91 2.30 -13.28 -9.23
C SER A 91 2.33 -12.90 -7.75
N SER A 92 2.65 -11.65 -7.43
CA SER A 92 2.69 -11.17 -6.03
C SER A 92 1.32 -10.79 -5.47
N PHE A 93 0.27 -10.86 -6.28
CA PHE A 93 -1.09 -10.50 -5.92
C PHE A 93 -2.04 -11.66 -6.12
N GLU A 94 -3.06 -11.74 -5.29
CA GLU A 94 -4.10 -12.77 -5.36
C GLU A 94 -5.49 -12.19 -5.10
N ALA A 95 -6.49 -12.79 -5.74
CA ALA A 95 -7.88 -12.51 -5.42
C ALA A 95 -8.27 -13.17 -4.09
N SER A 96 -9.33 -12.66 -3.50
CA SER A 96 -10.07 -13.31 -2.40
C SER A 96 -11.47 -13.67 -2.91
N THR A 97 -12.48 -13.47 -2.09
CA THR A 97 -13.87 -13.36 -2.58
C THR A 97 -14.08 -12.09 -3.41
N VAL A 98 -13.14 -11.14 -3.32
CA VAL A 98 -13.07 -9.95 -4.16
C VAL A 98 -12.10 -10.22 -5.30
N ALA A 99 -12.56 -10.11 -6.53
CA ALA A 99 -11.73 -10.29 -7.71
C ALA A 99 -10.75 -9.13 -7.88
N LEU A 100 -9.57 -9.43 -8.42
CA LEU A 100 -8.63 -8.39 -8.86
C LEU A 100 -9.22 -7.65 -10.06
N PRO A 101 -9.27 -6.30 -10.05
CA PRO A 101 -9.72 -5.55 -11.22
C PRO A 101 -8.76 -5.76 -12.39
N THR A 102 -9.30 -5.91 -13.59
CA THR A 102 -8.54 -6.13 -14.82
C THR A 102 -8.43 -4.89 -15.69
N THR A 103 -9.18 -3.85 -15.35
CA THR A 103 -9.18 -2.56 -16.05
C THR A 103 -9.29 -1.41 -15.06
N THR A 104 -8.74 -0.27 -15.43
CA THR A 104 -8.98 1.00 -14.71
C THR A 104 -10.41 1.48 -14.99
N VAL A 105 -10.90 2.42 -14.17
CA VAL A 105 -12.22 3.03 -14.34
C VAL A 105 -12.14 4.36 -15.12
N SER A 106 -11.38 4.35 -16.20
CA SER A 106 -11.17 5.53 -17.06
C SER A 106 -10.56 6.70 -16.27
N THR A 107 -11.23 7.85 -16.22
CA THR A 107 -10.75 9.04 -15.49
C THR A 107 -11.19 9.06 -14.03
N ASP A 108 -12.03 8.13 -13.61
CA ASP A 108 -12.43 8.00 -12.22
C ASP A 108 -11.33 7.34 -11.38
N ARG A 109 -11.42 7.52 -10.08
CA ARG A 109 -10.49 6.93 -9.14
C ARG A 109 -10.86 5.47 -8.85
N LEU A 110 -9.89 4.58 -9.04
CA LEU A 110 -9.97 3.19 -8.61
C LEU A 110 -9.12 3.02 -7.35
N ASP A 111 -9.73 2.53 -6.29
CA ASP A 111 -9.05 2.17 -5.05
C ASP A 111 -9.04 0.65 -4.90
N VAL A 112 -7.86 0.08 -4.66
CA VAL A 112 -7.69 -1.35 -4.41
C VAL A 112 -6.92 -1.55 -3.13
N TYR A 113 -7.51 -2.25 -2.16
CA TYR A 113 -6.89 -2.56 -0.88
C TYR A 113 -6.42 -3.99 -0.83
N PHE A 114 -5.19 -4.17 -0.36
CA PHE A 114 -4.57 -5.48 -0.19
C PHE A 114 -4.16 -5.69 1.26
N ILE A 115 -4.23 -6.95 1.69
CA ILE A 115 -3.72 -7.43 2.96
C ILE A 115 -2.68 -8.49 2.65
N PHE A 116 -1.47 -8.39 3.21
CA PHE A 116 -0.43 -9.37 2.97
C PHE A 116 -0.76 -10.69 3.67
N ASN A 117 -0.71 -11.77 2.90
CA ASN A 117 -0.97 -13.12 3.35
C ASN A 117 0.34 -13.93 3.34
N THR A 118 0.93 -14.13 4.52
CA THR A 118 2.19 -14.88 4.63
C THR A 118 2.04 -16.34 4.25
N ALA A 119 0.85 -16.93 4.36
CA ALA A 119 0.63 -18.32 3.96
C ALA A 119 0.85 -18.55 2.47
N THR A 120 0.55 -17.55 1.63
CA THR A 120 0.77 -17.60 0.18
C THR A 120 1.92 -16.71 -0.28
N SER A 121 2.46 -15.86 0.60
CA SER A 121 3.43 -14.81 0.30
C SER A 121 2.93 -13.85 -0.78
N LYS A 122 1.63 -13.51 -0.71
CA LYS A 122 0.97 -12.64 -1.69
C LYS A 122 0.13 -11.57 -1.02
N TRP A 123 -0.05 -10.49 -1.76
CA TRP A 123 -0.98 -9.43 -1.43
C TRP A 123 -2.39 -9.84 -1.84
N ARG A 124 -3.23 -10.12 -0.86
CA ARG A 124 -4.60 -10.57 -1.05
C ARG A 124 -5.55 -9.39 -1.19
N CYS A 125 -6.36 -9.39 -2.23
CA CYS A 125 -7.33 -8.31 -2.46
C CYS A 125 -8.41 -8.32 -1.38
N GLY A 126 -8.53 -7.24 -0.63
CA GLY A 126 -9.52 -7.08 0.44
C GLY A 126 -10.69 -6.17 0.06
N GLY A 127 -10.55 -5.38 -1.00
CA GLY A 127 -11.61 -4.49 -1.45
C GLY A 127 -11.24 -3.72 -2.70
N VAL A 128 -12.25 -3.35 -3.48
CA VAL A 128 -12.15 -2.57 -4.71
C VAL A 128 -13.28 -1.55 -4.71
N TRP A 129 -12.94 -0.28 -4.96
CA TRP A 129 -13.89 0.82 -5.04
C TRP A 129 -13.73 1.68 -6.28
#